data_2806c534c9cc0bad118d3698ccef0eee
#
_entry.id   2806c534c9cc0bad118d3698ccef0eee
#
_cell.length_a   1.000
_cell.length_b   1.000
_cell.length_c   1.000
_cell.angle_alpha   90.00
_cell.angle_beta   90.00
_cell.angle_gamma   90.00
#
_symmetry.space_group_name_H-M   'P 1'
#
loop_
_entity.id
_entity.type
_entity.pdbx_description
1 polymer ?
#
loop_
_entity_poly.entity_id
_entity_poly.type
_entity_poly.pdbx_seq_one_letter_code
_entity_poly.pdbx_strand_id
1 'polypeptide(L)'
;MRVFSVMGWLAVVVIATACGRERPAGTAARDLPAGRSDSSLGDAAGVPAAAAGKDASASAFEGVAFSSRTWKPPAESQIPNDSLGASIRRGLALVTNTTDSLPAYAPGKINCTSCHLDGGRNVEAAPLTGSHARFPKYMDRTGAVITLADRVNYCFTRSLAGTQLPATSREMEDILAYIAFISQGVPTGAKTPGADGLIKMAAFVGDTARGAAQFAKTCVVCHGAEGQGGVGRIPALWGPKSYSVGASMAREERAASFIWHNMPLGQGKTLTPQQAYDVSAYINSHPRPNSPGKEKDWPLGGAPKDVPYNTAGHTAYKPPPVLARRNPAGAIVPKPAPVGSRGRT
;
A
#
# COMPACT_ATOMS: atom_id res chain seq x y z
N MET A 1 -48.04 -41.30 -39.58
CA MET A 1 -48.64 -41.75 -38.31
C MET A 1 -48.39 -40.66 -37.28
N ARG A 2 -49.44 -40.07 -36.80
CA ARG A 2 -49.43 -38.99 -35.79
C ARG A 2 -49.39 -39.64 -34.40
N VAL A 3 -48.57 -39.14 -33.49
CA VAL A 3 -48.79 -39.34 -32.05
C VAL A 3 -48.56 -38.02 -31.36
N PHE A 4 -49.63 -37.47 -30.82
CA PHE A 4 -49.70 -36.34 -29.88
C PHE A 4 -49.23 -36.81 -28.52
N SER A 5 -48.44 -36.02 -27.81
CA SER A 5 -48.29 -36.18 -26.38
C SER A 5 -48.47 -34.84 -25.68
N VAL A 6 -49.22 -34.89 -24.61
CA VAL A 6 -49.95 -33.86 -23.91
C VAL A 6 -49.04 -33.17 -22.88
N MET A 7 -49.11 -31.85 -22.86
CA MET A 7 -48.53 -30.98 -21.80
C MET A 7 -49.30 -31.15 -20.49
N GLY A 8 -48.55 -31.40 -19.40
CA GLY A 8 -49.04 -31.29 -18.06
C GLY A 8 -48.38 -30.10 -17.34
N TRP A 9 -49.18 -29.06 -17.07
CA TRP A 9 -48.76 -27.94 -16.22
C TRP A 9 -49.04 -28.31 -14.77
N LEU A 10 -47.99 -28.34 -13.95
CA LEU A 10 -48.11 -28.38 -12.48
C LEU A 10 -47.90 -26.97 -11.95
N ALA A 11 -48.97 -26.36 -11.51
CA ALA A 11 -48.94 -25.11 -10.77
C ALA A 11 -48.50 -25.41 -9.31
N VAL A 12 -47.36 -24.87 -8.90
CA VAL A 12 -46.93 -24.86 -7.51
C VAL A 12 -47.43 -23.58 -6.87
N VAL A 13 -48.40 -23.74 -5.97
CA VAL A 13 -48.87 -22.67 -5.08
C VAL A 13 -47.89 -22.54 -3.91
N VAL A 14 -47.16 -21.40 -3.85
CA VAL A 14 -46.35 -21.05 -2.70
C VAL A 14 -47.21 -20.26 -1.72
N ILE A 15 -47.55 -20.90 -0.61
CA ILE A 15 -48.20 -20.24 0.53
C ILE A 15 -47.10 -19.51 1.32
N ALA A 16 -47.12 -18.19 1.27
CA ALA A 16 -46.28 -17.34 2.13
C ALA A 16 -46.92 -17.24 3.52
N THR A 17 -46.39 -17.94 4.48
CA THR A 17 -46.71 -17.73 5.91
C THR A 17 -45.81 -16.59 6.42
N ALA A 18 -46.37 -15.43 6.64
CA ALA A 18 -45.79 -14.31 7.33
C ALA A 18 -45.76 -14.63 8.85
N CYS A 19 -44.57 -14.94 9.38
CA CYS A 19 -44.33 -14.88 10.85
C CYS A 19 -43.71 -13.50 11.16
N GLY A 20 -44.56 -12.59 11.62
CA GLY A 20 -44.13 -11.38 12.29
C GLY A 20 -43.39 -11.73 13.57
N ARG A 21 -42.15 -11.27 13.67
CA ARG A 21 -41.42 -11.21 14.94
C ARG A 21 -41.36 -9.75 15.35
N GLU A 22 -42.16 -9.41 16.36
CA GLU A 22 -42.08 -8.13 17.07
C GLU A 22 -40.70 -7.99 17.68
N ARG A 23 -40.09 -6.81 17.47
CA ARG A 23 -38.88 -6.39 18.17
C ARG A 23 -39.29 -5.89 19.55
N PRO A 24 -38.67 -6.33 20.66
CA PRO A 24 -38.85 -5.67 21.94
C PRO A 24 -38.18 -4.26 21.86
N ALA A 25 -38.99 -3.27 22.24
CA ALA A 25 -38.54 -1.88 22.40
C ALA A 25 -37.69 -1.76 23.68
N GLY A 26 -36.64 -0.97 23.58
CA GLY A 26 -36.14 -0.19 24.71
C GLY A 26 -35.18 -0.89 25.63
N THR A 27 -33.88 -0.66 25.42
CA THR A 27 -32.96 -0.47 26.54
C THR A 27 -32.47 0.95 26.52
N ALA A 28 -32.87 1.66 27.60
CA ALA A 28 -32.53 3.04 27.85
C ALA A 28 -31.02 3.30 27.83
N ALA A 29 -30.64 4.40 27.20
CA ALA A 29 -29.32 4.99 27.37
C ALA A 29 -29.12 5.29 28.86
N ARG A 30 -28.07 4.72 29.46
CA ARG A 30 -27.63 5.10 30.79
C ARG A 30 -26.92 6.44 30.66
N ASP A 31 -27.56 7.49 31.18
CA ASP A 31 -26.95 8.80 31.41
C ASP A 31 -25.73 8.61 32.34
N LEU A 32 -24.55 8.95 31.83
CA LEU A 32 -23.38 9.15 32.67
C LEU A 32 -23.52 10.51 33.34
N PRO A 33 -23.34 10.62 34.69
CA PRO A 33 -23.46 11.87 35.40
C PRO A 33 -22.37 12.85 34.92
N ALA A 34 -22.78 14.08 34.62
CA ALA A 34 -21.87 15.20 34.32
C ALA A 34 -20.94 15.44 35.52
N GLY A 35 -19.64 15.23 35.25
CA GLY A 35 -18.59 15.51 36.23
C GLY A 35 -18.55 17.02 36.52
N ARG A 36 -18.68 17.37 37.79
CA ARG A 36 -18.44 18.71 38.31
C ARG A 36 -17.00 19.12 38.04
N SER A 37 -16.83 20.27 37.42
CA SER A 37 -15.57 21.01 37.40
C SER A 37 -15.33 21.58 38.79
N ASP A 38 -14.44 20.97 39.56
CA ASP A 38 -13.93 21.59 40.78
C ASP A 38 -12.48 21.99 40.53
N SER A 39 -12.29 23.29 40.36
CA SER A 39 -10.99 23.93 40.24
C SER A 39 -10.51 24.31 41.63
N SER A 40 -9.75 23.42 42.27
CA SER A 40 -8.90 23.80 43.39
C SER A 40 -7.55 23.16 43.21
N LEU A 41 -6.60 23.94 42.68
CA LEU A 41 -5.17 23.61 42.75
C LEU A 41 -4.75 23.78 44.22
N GLY A 42 -4.78 22.68 44.96
CA GLY A 42 -4.14 22.59 46.28
C GLY A 42 -2.65 22.33 46.11
N ASP A 43 -1.84 23.13 46.82
CA ASP A 43 -0.40 23.06 46.91
C ASP A 43 0.05 21.61 47.24
N ALA A 44 0.82 20.99 46.34
CA ALA A 44 1.45 19.73 46.58
C ALA A 44 2.67 19.93 47.50
N ALA A 45 2.46 19.69 48.79
CA ALA A 45 3.54 19.52 49.76
C ALA A 45 4.43 18.31 49.34
N GLY A 46 5.74 18.52 49.48
CA GLY A 46 6.80 17.63 48.98
C GLY A 46 6.67 16.17 49.35
N VAL A 47 6.76 15.34 48.30
CA VAL A 47 6.98 13.91 48.43
C VAL A 47 8.46 13.71 48.82
N PRO A 48 8.79 13.07 49.95
CA PRO A 48 10.17 12.79 50.26
C PRO A 48 10.78 11.81 49.26
N ALA A 49 11.94 12.12 48.74
CA ALA A 49 12.73 11.24 47.89
C ALA A 49 12.96 9.91 48.60
N ALA A 50 12.32 8.86 48.13
CA ALA A 50 12.62 7.51 48.61
C ALA A 50 14.06 7.16 48.21
N ALA A 51 14.87 6.78 49.22
CA ALA A 51 16.20 6.31 49.03
C ALA A 51 16.25 5.18 48.00
N ALA A 52 17.10 5.31 46.99
CA ALA A 52 17.37 4.29 46.01
C ALA A 52 17.89 3.03 46.70
N GLY A 53 17.03 2.06 46.91
CA GLY A 53 17.43 0.71 47.27
C GLY A 53 18.19 0.10 46.10
N LYS A 54 19.45 -0.17 46.29
CA LYS A 54 20.25 -1.02 45.43
C LYS A 54 19.79 -2.45 45.66
N ASP A 55 18.79 -2.94 44.92
CA ASP A 55 18.47 -4.36 44.72
C ASP A 55 17.23 -4.47 43.89
N ALA A 56 17.29 -3.97 42.66
CA ALA A 56 16.50 -4.48 41.57
C ALA A 56 17.49 -5.25 40.70
N SER A 57 17.38 -6.58 40.75
CA SER A 57 17.96 -7.43 39.71
C SER A 57 17.23 -7.04 38.42
N ALA A 58 17.77 -6.03 37.75
CA ALA A 58 17.55 -5.83 36.35
C ALA A 58 18.03 -7.14 35.73
N SER A 59 17.10 -8.02 35.34
CA SER A 59 17.38 -9.06 34.37
C SER A 59 17.95 -8.27 33.19
N ALA A 60 19.26 -8.25 33.11
CA ALA A 60 19.98 -7.66 32.02
C ALA A 60 19.54 -8.43 30.76
N PHE A 61 18.54 -7.91 30.09
CA PHE A 61 18.53 -8.00 28.66
C PHE A 61 19.77 -7.20 28.25
N GLU A 62 20.94 -7.85 28.27
CA GLU A 62 22.12 -7.38 27.57
C GLU A 62 21.76 -7.40 26.08
N GLY A 63 20.91 -6.43 25.70
CA GLY A 63 20.54 -6.20 24.34
C GLY A 63 21.80 -5.79 23.61
N VAL A 64 22.24 -6.62 22.69
CA VAL A 64 23.20 -6.20 21.67
C VAL A 64 22.75 -4.82 21.20
N ALA A 65 23.60 -3.80 21.39
CA ALA A 65 23.25 -2.44 21.06
C ALA A 65 22.78 -2.37 19.59
N PHE A 66 21.54 -1.91 19.37
CA PHE A 66 20.99 -1.83 18.02
C PHE A 66 21.88 -0.96 17.14
N SER A 67 22.37 -1.53 16.06
CA SER A 67 23.08 -0.82 15.01
C SER A 67 22.35 -0.98 13.70
N SER A 68 21.86 0.11 13.13
CA SER A 68 21.22 0.10 11.82
C SER A 68 22.12 -0.42 10.70
N ARG A 69 23.44 -0.40 10.87
CA ARG A 69 24.38 -0.90 9.86
C ARG A 69 24.50 -2.41 9.84
N THR A 70 24.36 -3.05 11.00
CA THR A 70 24.56 -4.50 11.15
C THR A 70 23.28 -5.28 11.36
N TRP A 71 22.19 -4.60 11.70
CA TRP A 71 20.90 -5.22 11.91
C TRP A 71 20.36 -5.85 10.62
N LYS A 72 19.83 -7.06 10.75
CA LYS A 72 19.16 -7.78 9.66
C LYS A 72 17.81 -8.30 10.18
N PRO A 73 16.79 -8.35 9.33
CA PRO A 73 15.52 -8.96 9.72
C PRO A 73 15.70 -10.46 9.97
N PRO A 74 14.89 -11.07 10.85
CA PRO A 74 14.88 -12.51 11.05
C PRO A 74 14.64 -13.26 9.73
N ALA A 75 15.26 -14.42 9.58
CA ALA A 75 14.98 -15.33 8.48
C ALA A 75 13.60 -16.00 8.65
N GLU A 76 12.97 -16.44 7.56
CA GLU A 76 11.68 -17.15 7.63
C GLU A 76 11.77 -18.46 8.45
N SER A 77 12.92 -19.10 8.44
CA SER A 77 13.18 -20.29 9.28
C SER A 77 13.11 -20.03 10.79
N GLN A 78 13.19 -18.77 11.20
CA GLN A 78 13.08 -18.36 12.61
C GLN A 78 11.62 -18.06 13.05
N ILE A 79 10.64 -18.24 12.15
CA ILE A 79 9.23 -18.12 12.54
C ILE A 79 8.89 -19.23 13.53
N PRO A 80 8.35 -18.90 14.73
CA PRO A 80 8.03 -19.89 15.75
C PRO A 80 7.03 -20.96 15.29
N ASN A 81 7.05 -22.14 15.92
CA ASN A 81 6.09 -23.22 15.66
C ASN A 81 4.94 -23.19 16.68
N ASP A 82 4.32 -22.03 16.86
CA ASP A 82 3.20 -21.80 17.76
C ASP A 82 2.09 -20.98 17.07
N SER A 83 1.10 -20.55 17.82
CA SER A 83 -0.02 -19.74 17.30
C SER A 83 0.43 -18.40 16.71
N LEU A 84 1.44 -17.76 17.32
CA LEU A 84 2.02 -16.52 16.78
C LEU A 84 2.72 -16.79 15.46
N GLY A 85 3.53 -17.85 15.37
CA GLY A 85 4.18 -18.24 14.14
C GLY A 85 3.20 -18.60 13.03
N ALA A 86 2.06 -19.20 13.37
CA ALA A 86 0.99 -19.45 12.41
C ALA A 86 0.40 -18.12 11.85
N SER A 87 0.20 -17.11 12.71
CA SER A 87 -0.23 -15.77 12.30
C SER A 87 0.80 -15.10 11.41
N ILE A 88 2.08 -15.14 11.77
CA ILE A 88 3.18 -14.59 10.97
C ILE A 88 3.23 -15.21 9.58
N ARG A 89 3.09 -16.54 9.46
CA ARG A 89 3.07 -17.24 8.16
C ARG A 89 1.87 -16.82 7.30
N ARG A 90 0.69 -16.66 7.89
CA ARG A 90 -0.48 -16.13 7.15
C ARG A 90 -0.22 -14.70 6.71
N GLY A 91 0.34 -13.85 7.57
CA GLY A 91 0.72 -12.48 7.22
C GLY A 91 1.71 -12.43 6.04
N LEU A 92 2.74 -13.27 6.04
CA LEU A 92 3.65 -13.41 4.90
C LEU A 92 2.90 -13.83 3.62
N ALA A 93 2.00 -14.80 3.71
CA ALA A 93 1.17 -15.22 2.57
C ALA A 93 0.29 -14.07 2.05
N LEU A 94 -0.33 -13.30 2.95
CA LEU A 94 -1.17 -12.15 2.62
C LEU A 94 -0.39 -11.03 1.91
N VAL A 95 0.82 -10.69 2.36
CA VAL A 95 1.62 -9.65 1.69
C VAL A 95 2.21 -10.13 0.36
N THR A 96 2.42 -11.43 0.22
CA THR A 96 3.01 -12.01 -0.98
C THR A 96 1.98 -12.28 -2.07
N ASN A 97 0.77 -12.69 -1.68
CA ASN A 97 -0.32 -13.06 -2.58
C ASN A 97 -1.57 -12.21 -2.27
N THR A 98 -1.40 -10.90 -2.12
CA THR A 98 -2.45 -9.99 -1.66
C THR A 98 -3.72 -10.06 -2.51
N THR A 99 -3.56 -10.06 -3.83
CA THR A 99 -4.70 -10.06 -4.77
C THR A 99 -5.49 -11.37 -4.77
N ASP A 100 -4.80 -12.49 -4.61
CA ASP A 100 -5.44 -13.81 -4.58
C ASP A 100 -6.09 -14.08 -3.21
N SER A 101 -5.45 -13.61 -2.13
CA SER A 101 -5.92 -13.81 -0.76
C SER A 101 -7.02 -12.82 -0.35
N LEU A 102 -7.01 -11.61 -0.92
CA LEU A 102 -7.88 -10.49 -0.53
C LEU A 102 -8.51 -9.81 -1.75
N PRO A 103 -9.16 -10.56 -2.69
CA PRO A 103 -9.66 -10.00 -3.96
C PRO A 103 -10.71 -8.92 -3.76
N ALA A 104 -11.49 -8.95 -2.68
CA ALA A 104 -12.47 -7.91 -2.34
C ALA A 104 -11.81 -6.58 -1.95
N TYR A 105 -10.58 -6.61 -1.48
CA TYR A 105 -9.84 -5.43 -1.00
C TYR A 105 -8.72 -5.00 -1.94
N ALA A 106 -8.22 -5.90 -2.77
CA ALA A 106 -7.14 -5.66 -3.75
C ALA A 106 -7.53 -6.22 -5.13
N PRO A 107 -8.38 -5.53 -5.90
CA PRO A 107 -8.99 -6.08 -7.11
C PRO A 107 -8.06 -6.12 -8.34
N GLY A 108 -6.85 -5.57 -8.23
CA GLY A 108 -5.88 -5.47 -9.33
C GLY A 108 -4.99 -6.71 -9.50
N LYS A 109 -3.77 -6.47 -10.00
CA LYS A 109 -2.66 -7.44 -10.09
C LYS A 109 -1.42 -6.96 -9.30
N ILE A 110 -1.63 -6.20 -8.24
CA ILE A 110 -0.56 -5.62 -7.44
C ILE A 110 -0.60 -6.20 -6.03
N ASN A 111 0.40 -6.99 -5.69
CA ASN A 111 0.63 -7.47 -4.34
C ASN A 111 1.49 -6.46 -3.55
N CYS A 112 1.51 -6.53 -2.23
CA CYS A 112 2.42 -5.70 -1.42
C CYS A 112 3.87 -5.92 -1.88
N THR A 113 4.24 -7.16 -2.18
CA THR A 113 5.59 -7.53 -2.66
C THR A 113 5.88 -7.10 -4.09
N SER A 114 4.92 -6.57 -4.85
CA SER A 114 5.22 -5.96 -6.14
C SER A 114 6.08 -4.69 -6.03
N CYS A 115 6.03 -4.01 -4.87
CA CYS A 115 6.84 -2.83 -4.56
C CYS A 115 7.77 -3.06 -3.36
N HIS A 116 7.36 -3.90 -2.40
CA HIS A 116 8.11 -4.26 -1.21
C HIS A 116 8.76 -5.64 -1.42
N LEU A 117 9.78 -5.68 -2.29
CA LEU A 117 10.41 -6.93 -2.73
C LEU A 117 10.94 -7.76 -1.56
N ASP A 118 11.11 -9.06 -1.78
CA ASP A 118 11.61 -10.03 -0.78
C ASP A 118 10.79 -9.99 0.51
N GLY A 119 9.47 -10.13 0.39
CA GLY A 119 8.57 -10.07 1.54
C GLY A 119 8.64 -8.74 2.32
N GLY A 120 9.14 -7.68 1.72
CA GLY A 120 9.37 -6.40 2.38
C GLY A 120 10.73 -6.29 3.10
N ARG A 121 11.68 -7.18 2.82
CA ARG A 121 13.02 -7.16 3.41
C ARG A 121 14.06 -6.45 2.56
N ASN A 122 13.82 -6.31 1.24
CA ASN A 122 14.77 -5.67 0.33
C ASN A 122 14.93 -4.18 0.64
N VAL A 123 16.12 -3.78 1.09
CA VAL A 123 16.43 -2.41 1.53
C VAL A 123 16.35 -1.38 0.41
N GLU A 124 16.49 -1.79 -0.85
CA GLU A 124 16.42 -0.92 -2.03
C GLU A 124 15.01 -0.84 -2.63
N ALA A 125 14.05 -1.60 -2.07
CA ALA A 125 12.67 -1.68 -2.54
C ALA A 125 11.66 -1.25 -1.47
N ALA A 126 11.88 -0.13 -0.83
CA ALA A 126 11.02 0.44 0.21
C ALA A 126 10.63 -0.60 1.28
N PRO A 127 11.56 -1.12 2.07
CA PRO A 127 11.34 -2.24 2.98
C PRO A 127 10.22 -1.97 4.00
N LEU A 128 9.54 -3.04 4.42
CA LEU A 128 8.59 -3.02 5.52
C LEU A 128 9.28 -3.20 6.88
N THR A 129 10.54 -3.63 6.88
CA THR A 129 11.36 -3.80 8.09
C THR A 129 11.43 -2.53 8.92
N GLY A 130 11.40 -2.66 10.23
CA GLY A 130 11.42 -1.54 11.18
C GLY A 130 10.14 -0.69 11.18
N SER A 131 9.14 -0.98 10.34
CA SER A 131 7.90 -0.22 10.33
C SER A 131 7.15 -0.35 11.66
N HIS A 132 7.14 -1.55 12.26
CA HIS A 132 6.50 -1.77 13.57
C HIS A 132 7.07 -0.83 14.66
N ALA A 133 8.36 -0.57 14.65
CA ALA A 133 9.01 0.29 15.65
C ALA A 133 8.76 1.80 15.42
N ARG A 134 8.22 2.22 14.28
CA ARG A 134 8.08 3.63 13.88
C ARG A 134 6.66 4.16 13.90
N PHE A 135 5.66 3.34 14.18
CA PHE A 135 4.26 3.74 14.29
C PHE A 135 3.76 3.59 15.73
N PRO A 136 2.82 4.44 16.20
CA PRO A 136 2.16 5.51 15.43
C PRO A 136 3.09 6.67 15.11
N LYS A 137 2.83 7.39 14.01
CA LYS A 137 3.59 8.59 13.66
C LYS A 137 2.76 9.58 12.84
N TYR A 138 3.15 10.85 12.87
CA TYR A 138 2.60 11.86 11.97
C TYR A 138 3.03 11.59 10.53
N MET A 139 2.09 11.73 9.60
CA MET A 139 2.34 11.63 8.16
C MET A 139 1.79 12.84 7.42
N ASP A 140 2.68 13.63 6.79
CA ASP A 140 2.32 14.84 6.04
C ASP A 140 1.24 14.59 5.00
N ARG A 141 1.30 13.44 4.33
CA ARG A 141 0.33 13.09 3.28
C ARG A 141 -1.09 12.93 3.81
N THR A 142 -1.27 12.50 5.06
CA THR A 142 -2.58 12.39 5.70
C THR A 142 -2.93 13.60 6.55
N GLY A 143 -1.93 14.40 6.93
CA GLY A 143 -2.08 15.50 7.87
C GLY A 143 -2.45 15.05 9.29
N ALA A 144 -2.16 13.80 9.64
CA ALA A 144 -2.57 13.18 10.89
C ALA A 144 -1.52 12.23 11.45
N VAL A 145 -1.61 11.94 12.76
CA VAL A 145 -0.93 10.81 13.38
C VAL A 145 -1.73 9.54 13.05
N ILE A 146 -1.07 8.55 12.47
CA ILE A 146 -1.69 7.30 12.06
C ILE A 146 -0.98 6.09 12.68
N THR A 147 -1.73 5.01 12.87
CA THR A 147 -1.23 3.71 13.30
C THR A 147 -0.58 2.95 12.14
N LEU A 148 0.07 1.81 12.44
CA LEU A 148 0.57 0.92 11.38
C LEU A 148 -0.58 0.28 10.57
N ALA A 149 -1.70 -0.05 11.21
CA ALA A 149 -2.90 -0.55 10.53
C ALA A 149 -3.45 0.49 9.53
N ASP A 150 -3.55 1.76 9.93
CA ASP A 150 -3.94 2.85 9.03
C ASP A 150 -2.96 2.97 7.86
N ARG A 151 -1.65 2.82 8.12
CA ARG A 151 -0.63 2.86 7.08
C ARG A 151 -0.76 1.71 6.08
N VAL A 152 -1.09 0.50 6.54
CA VAL A 152 -1.39 -0.66 5.68
C VAL A 152 -2.64 -0.37 4.84
N ASN A 153 -3.71 0.10 5.48
CA ASN A 153 -4.95 0.48 4.79
C ASN A 153 -4.75 1.61 3.77
N TYR A 154 -3.83 2.52 4.06
CA TYR A 154 -3.46 3.57 3.10
C TYR A 154 -2.80 2.98 1.84
N CYS A 155 -2.08 1.85 1.95
CA CYS A 155 -1.58 1.14 0.78
C CYS A 155 -2.72 0.49 -0.02
N PHE A 156 -3.70 -0.13 0.63
CA PHE A 156 -4.87 -0.69 -0.06
C PHE A 156 -5.58 0.36 -0.90
N THR A 157 -5.86 1.52 -0.32
CA THR A 157 -6.62 2.58 -1.02
C THR A 157 -5.78 3.39 -2.01
N ARG A 158 -4.51 3.65 -1.72
CA ARG A 158 -3.65 4.50 -2.56
C ARG A 158 -2.77 3.73 -3.54
N SER A 159 -2.35 2.52 -3.21
CA SER A 159 -1.46 1.76 -4.09
C SER A 159 -2.18 0.67 -4.86
N LEU A 160 -3.03 -0.09 -4.18
CA LEU A 160 -3.69 -1.26 -4.75
C LEU A 160 -5.01 -0.94 -5.47
N ALA A 161 -5.43 0.32 -5.50
CA ALA A 161 -6.71 0.77 -6.05
C ALA A 161 -7.93 0.04 -5.43
N GLY A 162 -7.80 -0.37 -4.19
CA GLY A 162 -8.78 -1.19 -3.48
C GLY A 162 -9.47 -0.45 -2.34
N THR A 163 -9.99 -1.22 -1.41
CA THR A 163 -10.71 -0.75 -0.22
C THR A 163 -9.98 -1.15 1.06
N GLN A 164 -10.33 -0.51 2.16
CA GLN A 164 -9.69 -0.78 3.45
C GLN A 164 -10.10 -2.13 4.02
N LEU A 165 -9.15 -2.86 4.59
CA LEU A 165 -9.41 -3.96 5.50
C LEU A 165 -9.98 -3.42 6.83
N PRO A 166 -10.95 -4.11 7.46
CA PRO A 166 -11.31 -3.80 8.84
C PRO A 166 -10.07 -3.85 9.73
N ALA A 167 -9.85 -2.79 10.52
CA ALA A 167 -8.62 -2.65 11.32
C ALA A 167 -8.42 -3.76 12.37
N THR A 168 -9.53 -4.39 12.78
CA THR A 168 -9.58 -5.52 13.74
C THR A 168 -9.83 -6.86 13.06
N SER A 169 -9.65 -6.96 11.74
CA SER A 169 -9.78 -8.24 11.05
C SER A 169 -8.54 -9.10 11.29
N ARG A 170 -8.75 -10.40 11.24
CA ARG A 170 -7.66 -11.37 11.39
C ARG A 170 -6.58 -11.17 10.34
N GLU A 171 -6.96 -10.82 9.13
CA GLU A 171 -6.04 -10.56 8.03
C GLU A 171 -5.15 -9.33 8.32
N MET A 172 -5.71 -8.27 8.91
CA MET A 172 -4.91 -7.12 9.34
C MET A 172 -3.97 -7.51 10.47
N GLU A 173 -4.46 -8.23 11.48
CA GLU A 173 -3.63 -8.72 12.59
C GLU A 173 -2.49 -9.62 12.10
N ASP A 174 -2.75 -10.54 11.18
CA ASP A 174 -1.74 -11.40 10.56
C ASP A 174 -0.68 -10.60 9.79
N ILE A 175 -1.09 -9.59 9.00
CA ILE A 175 -0.17 -8.68 8.30
C ILE A 175 0.71 -7.93 9.31
N LEU A 176 0.12 -7.40 10.39
CA LEU A 176 0.85 -6.67 11.43
C LEU A 176 1.80 -7.59 12.20
N ALA A 177 1.41 -8.84 12.50
CA ALA A 177 2.27 -9.84 13.12
C ALA A 177 3.50 -10.15 12.25
N TYR A 178 3.31 -10.27 10.93
CA TYR A 178 4.42 -10.45 10.01
C TYR A 178 5.36 -9.23 9.97
N ILE A 179 4.81 -8.01 9.90
CA ILE A 179 5.63 -6.78 9.91
C ILE A 179 6.37 -6.64 11.25
N ALA A 180 5.76 -7.02 12.36
CA ALA A 180 6.40 -7.05 13.67
C ALA A 180 7.56 -8.05 13.70
N PHE A 181 7.35 -9.26 13.17
CA PHE A 181 8.38 -10.29 13.08
C PHE A 181 9.61 -9.81 12.29
N ILE A 182 9.42 -9.28 11.07
CA ILE A 182 10.54 -8.76 10.26
C ILE A 182 11.13 -7.45 10.80
N SER A 183 10.58 -6.90 11.89
CA SER A 183 11.09 -5.73 12.61
C SER A 183 11.66 -6.08 14.00
N GLN A 184 11.79 -7.37 14.30
CA GLN A 184 12.22 -7.84 15.63
C GLN A 184 13.60 -7.28 16.01
N GLY A 185 13.76 -6.86 17.26
CA GLY A 185 15.00 -6.30 17.78
C GLY A 185 15.25 -4.84 17.37
N VAL A 186 14.31 -4.19 16.66
CA VAL A 186 14.40 -2.76 16.33
C VAL A 186 13.78 -1.95 17.47
N PRO A 187 14.54 -1.09 18.17
CA PRO A 187 13.99 -0.23 19.23
C PRO A 187 12.96 0.77 18.69
N THR A 188 11.99 1.14 19.52
CA THR A 188 10.99 2.14 19.19
C THR A 188 11.62 3.43 18.70
N GLY A 189 11.17 3.94 17.56
CA GLY A 189 11.69 5.14 16.91
C GLY A 189 12.97 4.93 16.09
N ALA A 190 13.65 3.79 16.21
CA ALA A 190 14.87 3.53 15.44
C ALA A 190 14.58 3.30 13.95
N LYS A 191 15.56 3.64 13.12
CA LYS A 191 15.51 3.43 11.66
C LYS A 191 16.38 2.25 11.27
N THR A 192 15.78 1.34 10.51
CA THR A 192 16.49 0.25 9.81
C THR A 192 17.04 0.74 8.47
N PRO A 193 17.93 0.00 7.81
CA PRO A 193 18.33 0.30 6.43
C PRO A 193 17.10 0.40 5.52
N GLY A 194 17.06 1.39 4.65
CA GLY A 194 15.92 1.63 3.75
C GLY A 194 14.66 2.21 4.40
N ALA A 195 14.67 2.51 5.70
CA ALA A 195 13.51 3.01 6.46
C ALA A 195 12.88 4.29 5.90
N ASP A 196 13.61 5.10 5.18
CA ASP A 196 13.11 6.33 4.54
C ASP A 196 12.42 6.05 3.19
N GLY A 197 12.25 4.78 2.84
CA GLY A 197 11.59 4.32 1.62
C GLY A 197 12.57 4.12 0.47
N LEU A 198 12.13 4.38 -0.78
CA LEU A 198 12.99 4.26 -1.96
C LEU A 198 14.15 5.25 -1.89
N ILE A 199 15.33 4.79 -2.27
CA ILE A 199 16.57 5.58 -2.27
C ILE A 199 16.40 6.78 -3.21
N LYS A 200 16.76 7.96 -2.74
CA LYS A 200 16.74 9.17 -3.58
C LYS A 200 17.85 9.09 -4.63
N MET A 201 17.48 9.40 -5.86
CA MET A 201 18.41 9.56 -6.98
C MET A 201 18.57 11.03 -7.35
N ALA A 202 19.62 11.37 -8.10
CA ALA A 202 19.67 12.63 -8.80
C ALA A 202 18.46 12.76 -9.74
N ALA A 203 17.88 13.95 -9.82
CA ALA A 203 16.73 14.19 -10.67
C ALA A 203 17.14 14.27 -12.15
N PHE A 204 16.41 13.54 -12.99
CA PHE A 204 16.50 13.61 -14.44
C PHE A 204 15.13 13.94 -15.01
N VAL A 205 15.08 14.39 -16.25
CA VAL A 205 13.83 14.55 -16.99
C VAL A 205 13.63 13.29 -17.84
N GLY A 206 12.57 12.55 -17.57
CA GLY A 206 12.22 11.36 -18.32
C GLY A 206 11.62 11.70 -19.69
N ASP A 207 11.97 10.89 -20.69
CA ASP A 207 11.44 10.98 -22.04
C ASP A 207 10.65 9.73 -22.39
N THR A 208 9.39 9.91 -22.75
CA THR A 208 8.47 8.78 -22.99
C THR A 208 8.83 8.00 -24.26
N ALA A 209 9.44 8.61 -25.27
CA ALA A 209 9.82 7.91 -26.50
C ALA A 209 11.07 7.04 -26.27
N ARG A 210 12.09 7.59 -25.60
CA ARG A 210 13.25 6.79 -25.18
C ARG A 210 12.83 5.68 -24.19
N GLY A 211 11.91 6.00 -23.28
CA GLY A 211 11.34 5.05 -22.34
C GLY A 211 10.62 3.90 -23.02
N ALA A 212 9.82 4.19 -24.05
CA ALA A 212 9.16 3.16 -24.86
C ALA A 212 10.17 2.24 -25.54
N ALA A 213 11.21 2.80 -26.15
CA ALA A 213 12.28 2.02 -26.81
C ALA A 213 13.04 1.12 -25.80
N GLN A 214 13.37 1.68 -24.62
CA GLN A 214 14.03 0.91 -23.55
C GLN A 214 13.10 -0.17 -22.98
N PHE A 215 11.81 0.13 -22.80
CA PHE A 215 10.81 -0.83 -22.33
C PHE A 215 10.68 -2.01 -23.30
N ALA A 216 10.55 -1.74 -24.60
CA ALA A 216 10.48 -2.76 -25.63
C ALA A 216 11.73 -3.67 -25.66
N LYS A 217 12.91 -3.10 -25.38
CA LYS A 217 14.17 -3.84 -25.37
C LYS A 217 14.34 -4.74 -24.14
N THR A 218 13.87 -4.31 -22.95
CA THR A 218 14.32 -4.91 -21.68
C THR A 218 13.16 -5.41 -20.82
N CYS A 219 12.00 -4.75 -20.87
CA CYS A 219 10.94 -4.97 -19.88
C CYS A 219 9.82 -5.91 -20.38
N VAL A 220 9.61 -5.92 -21.70
CA VAL A 220 8.51 -6.64 -22.37
C VAL A 220 8.54 -8.14 -22.06
N VAL A 221 9.72 -8.74 -21.93
CA VAL A 221 9.89 -10.18 -21.71
C VAL A 221 9.15 -10.66 -20.44
N CYS A 222 9.07 -9.81 -19.42
CA CYS A 222 8.36 -10.12 -18.20
C CYS A 222 7.00 -9.42 -18.12
N HIS A 223 6.95 -8.12 -18.44
CA HIS A 223 5.75 -7.32 -18.22
C HIS A 223 4.77 -7.32 -19.39
N GLY A 224 5.12 -7.95 -20.52
CA GLY A 224 4.33 -7.96 -21.77
C GLY A 224 4.40 -6.63 -22.51
N ALA A 225 4.12 -6.66 -23.82
CA ALA A 225 4.15 -5.46 -24.66
C ALA A 225 3.15 -4.38 -24.20
N GLU A 226 1.99 -4.83 -23.72
CA GLU A 226 0.93 -3.97 -23.19
C GLU A 226 1.09 -3.69 -21.67
N GLY A 227 2.21 -4.06 -21.05
CA GLY A 227 2.49 -3.81 -19.65
C GLY A 227 1.49 -4.41 -18.66
N GLN A 228 0.74 -5.43 -19.06
CA GLN A 228 -0.32 -6.05 -18.23
C GLN A 228 0.21 -7.10 -17.25
N GLY A 229 1.53 -7.25 -17.18
CA GLY A 229 2.19 -8.28 -16.40
C GLY A 229 2.10 -9.66 -17.02
N GLY A 230 2.80 -10.59 -16.40
CA GLY A 230 2.84 -12.00 -16.83
C GLY A 230 2.03 -12.92 -15.94
N VAL A 231 2.32 -14.21 -16.06
CA VAL A 231 1.82 -15.26 -15.18
C VAL A 231 2.49 -15.12 -13.80
N GLY A 232 1.77 -15.48 -12.75
CA GLY A 232 2.26 -15.39 -11.39
C GLY A 232 2.28 -13.96 -10.84
N ARG A 233 3.38 -13.57 -10.20
CA ARG A 233 3.49 -12.31 -9.46
C ARG A 233 4.04 -11.14 -10.26
N ILE A 234 4.16 -11.25 -11.58
CA ILE A 234 4.61 -10.14 -12.42
C ILE A 234 3.49 -9.10 -12.52
N PRO A 235 3.67 -7.90 -11.94
CA PRO A 235 2.60 -6.93 -11.83
C PRO A 235 2.26 -6.26 -13.16
N ALA A 236 1.01 -5.81 -13.28
CA ALA A 236 0.62 -4.87 -14.32
C ALA A 236 1.22 -3.49 -14.03
N LEU A 237 1.85 -2.86 -15.02
CA LEU A 237 2.50 -1.56 -14.88
C LEU A 237 1.57 -0.40 -15.21
N TRP A 238 0.56 -0.62 -16.05
CA TRP A 238 -0.51 0.32 -16.38
C TRP A 238 -1.83 -0.41 -16.67
N GLY A 239 -2.87 0.34 -16.99
CA GLY A 239 -4.21 -0.19 -17.21
C GLY A 239 -4.98 -0.49 -15.91
N PRO A 240 -6.18 -1.05 -16.01
CA PRO A 240 -7.14 -1.12 -14.90
C PRO A 240 -6.71 -2.04 -13.75
N LYS A 241 -5.75 -2.93 -13.97
CA LYS A 241 -5.25 -3.87 -12.95
C LYS A 241 -3.91 -3.47 -12.33
N SER A 242 -3.39 -2.29 -12.70
CA SER A 242 -2.13 -1.77 -12.16
C SER A 242 -2.33 -0.98 -10.86
N TYR A 243 -1.24 -0.44 -10.34
CA TYR A 243 -1.30 0.50 -9.22
C TYR A 243 -2.02 1.79 -9.60
N SER A 244 -2.67 2.42 -8.60
CA SER A 244 -3.45 3.64 -8.83
C SER A 244 -2.59 4.90 -9.01
N VAL A 245 -3.21 5.98 -9.46
CA VAL A 245 -2.56 7.31 -9.51
C VAL A 245 -2.08 7.80 -8.14
N GLY A 246 -2.68 7.29 -7.05
CA GLY A 246 -2.29 7.60 -5.68
C GLY A 246 -1.07 6.82 -5.18
N ALA A 247 -0.58 5.82 -5.90
CA ALA A 247 0.60 5.07 -5.52
C ALA A 247 1.87 5.92 -5.56
N SER A 248 2.83 5.62 -4.70
CA SER A 248 4.16 6.22 -4.80
C SER A 248 4.82 5.94 -6.15
N MET A 249 4.54 4.77 -6.73
CA MET A 249 5.04 4.38 -8.05
C MET A 249 4.44 5.18 -9.22
N ALA A 250 3.34 5.91 -9.00
CA ALA A 250 2.81 6.86 -9.98
C ALA A 250 3.61 8.17 -10.06
N ARG A 251 4.58 8.36 -9.16
CA ARG A 251 5.53 9.47 -9.17
C ARG A 251 6.78 9.05 -9.94
N GLU A 252 7.19 9.91 -10.88
CA GLU A 252 8.30 9.61 -11.79
C GLU A 252 9.61 9.35 -11.04
N GLU A 253 9.98 10.20 -10.07
CA GLU A 253 11.17 10.03 -9.24
C GLU A 253 11.18 8.68 -8.48
N ARG A 254 10.02 8.29 -7.94
CA ARG A 254 9.91 7.07 -7.15
C ARG A 254 9.97 5.81 -8.01
N ALA A 255 9.27 5.83 -9.14
CA ALA A 255 9.33 4.72 -10.09
C ALA A 255 10.73 4.58 -10.70
N ALA A 256 11.38 5.69 -11.08
CA ALA A 256 12.75 5.68 -11.59
C ALA A 256 13.74 5.07 -10.58
N SER A 257 13.64 5.47 -9.31
CA SER A 257 14.47 4.90 -8.24
C SER A 257 14.25 3.38 -8.10
N PHE A 258 12.99 2.95 -8.06
CA PHE A 258 12.69 1.52 -7.97
C PHE A 258 13.22 0.74 -9.19
N ILE A 259 13.01 1.27 -10.39
CA ILE A 259 13.47 0.66 -11.65
C ILE A 259 14.99 0.53 -11.63
N TRP A 260 15.70 1.60 -11.32
CA TRP A 260 17.15 1.58 -11.34
C TRP A 260 17.76 0.57 -10.36
N HIS A 261 17.23 0.55 -9.13
CA HIS A 261 17.79 -0.31 -8.09
C HIS A 261 17.41 -1.80 -8.25
N ASN A 262 16.23 -2.09 -8.85
CA ASN A 262 15.63 -3.41 -8.74
C ASN A 262 15.31 -4.07 -10.09
N MET A 263 15.30 -3.32 -11.21
CA MET A 263 14.89 -3.84 -12.52
C MET A 263 16.02 -3.78 -13.56
N PRO A 264 16.13 -4.80 -14.42
CA PRO A 264 15.39 -6.08 -14.40
C PRO A 264 15.59 -6.83 -13.09
N LEU A 265 14.57 -7.57 -12.64
CA LEU A 265 14.63 -8.25 -11.34
C LEU A 265 15.86 -9.17 -11.25
N GLY A 266 16.65 -9.01 -10.18
CA GLY A 266 17.93 -9.69 -10.01
C GLY A 266 19.11 -9.06 -10.77
N GLN A 267 18.88 -8.01 -11.55
CA GLN A 267 19.88 -7.29 -12.35
C GLN A 267 19.80 -5.77 -12.14
N GLY A 268 19.52 -5.35 -10.92
CA GLY A 268 19.46 -3.92 -10.57
C GLY A 268 20.74 -3.18 -10.98
N LYS A 269 20.60 -1.87 -11.28
CA LYS A 269 21.69 -0.95 -11.64
C LYS A 269 22.36 -1.25 -12.99
N THR A 270 21.76 -2.11 -13.82
CA THR A 270 22.23 -2.36 -15.20
C THR A 270 21.75 -1.28 -16.18
N LEU A 271 20.65 -0.61 -15.88
CA LEU A 271 20.21 0.59 -16.57
C LEU A 271 20.99 1.81 -16.07
N THR A 272 21.17 2.82 -16.94
CA THR A 272 21.63 4.13 -16.45
C THR A 272 20.48 4.82 -15.67
N PRO A 273 20.79 5.76 -14.76
CA PRO A 273 19.75 6.55 -14.09
C PRO A 273 18.81 7.25 -15.07
N GLN A 274 19.31 7.80 -16.19
CA GLN A 274 18.47 8.41 -17.23
C GLN A 274 17.52 7.40 -17.86
N GLN A 275 17.98 6.20 -18.21
CA GLN A 275 17.11 5.16 -18.77
C GLN A 275 16.01 4.76 -17.79
N ALA A 276 16.30 4.70 -16.48
CA ALA A 276 15.28 4.41 -15.47
C ALA A 276 14.23 5.53 -15.40
N TYR A 277 14.61 6.80 -15.52
CA TYR A 277 13.67 7.92 -15.62
C TYR A 277 12.85 7.88 -16.91
N ASP A 278 13.48 7.58 -18.05
CA ASP A 278 12.79 7.46 -19.34
C ASP A 278 11.73 6.35 -19.28
N VAL A 279 12.07 5.16 -18.75
CA VAL A 279 11.11 4.06 -18.54
C VAL A 279 10.03 4.46 -17.55
N SER A 280 10.38 5.16 -16.45
CA SER A 280 9.40 5.65 -15.48
C SER A 280 8.40 6.63 -16.13
N ALA A 281 8.87 7.58 -16.93
CA ALA A 281 8.03 8.49 -17.68
C ALA A 281 7.10 7.74 -18.64
N TYR A 282 7.62 6.74 -19.36
CA TYR A 282 6.84 5.92 -20.28
C TYR A 282 5.74 5.14 -19.54
N ILE A 283 6.05 4.35 -18.52
CA ILE A 283 5.03 3.56 -17.82
C ILE A 283 3.99 4.46 -17.11
N ASN A 284 4.39 5.63 -16.62
CA ASN A 284 3.51 6.57 -15.95
C ASN A 284 2.71 7.46 -16.91
N SER A 285 3.00 7.46 -18.20
CA SER A 285 2.18 8.12 -19.22
C SER A 285 0.91 7.34 -19.59
N HIS A 286 0.80 6.09 -19.18
CA HIS A 286 -0.33 5.22 -19.50
C HIS A 286 -1.47 5.35 -18.48
N PRO A 287 -2.72 5.00 -18.88
CA PRO A 287 -3.87 5.00 -17.98
C PRO A 287 -3.68 4.03 -16.82
N ARG A 288 -4.22 4.40 -15.66
CA ARG A 288 -4.22 3.59 -14.45
C ARG A 288 -5.43 3.89 -13.57
N PRO A 289 -5.74 3.06 -12.56
CA PRO A 289 -6.89 3.29 -11.70
C PRO A 289 -6.80 4.62 -10.98
N ASN A 290 -7.96 5.23 -10.75
CA ASN A 290 -8.07 6.39 -9.87
C ASN A 290 -7.84 5.98 -8.41
N SER A 291 -7.60 6.96 -7.54
CA SER A 291 -7.54 6.80 -6.09
C SER A 291 -8.54 7.78 -5.45
N PRO A 292 -9.75 7.32 -5.14
CA PRO A 292 -10.76 8.15 -4.49
C PRO A 292 -10.23 8.79 -3.20
N GLY A 293 -10.55 10.04 -2.97
CA GLY A 293 -10.08 10.79 -1.80
C GLY A 293 -8.64 11.31 -1.89
N LYS A 294 -7.94 11.13 -3.02
CA LYS A 294 -6.57 11.63 -3.22
C LYS A 294 -6.44 13.15 -3.16
N GLU A 295 -7.53 13.85 -3.43
CA GLU A 295 -7.60 15.32 -3.33
C GLU A 295 -7.40 15.83 -1.89
N LYS A 296 -7.59 14.96 -0.89
CA LYS A 296 -7.35 15.24 0.53
C LYS A 296 -5.92 14.99 0.98
N ASP A 297 -5.08 14.44 0.10
CA ASP A 297 -3.68 14.19 0.41
C ASP A 297 -2.93 15.52 0.58
N TRP A 298 -1.99 15.59 1.51
CA TRP A 298 -1.22 16.77 1.89
C TRP A 298 -2.09 17.98 2.20
N PRO A 299 -3.01 17.89 3.17
CA PRO A 299 -3.96 18.97 3.47
C PRO A 299 -3.28 20.27 3.94
N LEU A 300 -2.09 20.16 4.51
CA LEU A 300 -1.29 21.29 4.97
C LEU A 300 -0.22 21.74 3.97
N GLY A 301 -0.27 21.26 2.73
CA GLY A 301 0.76 21.51 1.72
C GLY A 301 1.94 20.54 1.79
N GLY A 302 3.04 20.88 1.08
CA GLY A 302 4.25 20.07 1.07
C GLY A 302 4.17 18.82 0.18
N ALA A 303 3.18 18.73 -0.70
CA ALA A 303 3.13 17.66 -1.69
C ALA A 303 4.39 17.67 -2.57
N PRO A 304 4.96 16.49 -2.88
CA PRO A 304 6.06 16.40 -3.84
C PRO A 304 5.67 16.96 -5.20
N LYS A 305 6.64 17.57 -5.90
CA LYS A 305 6.39 18.25 -7.19
C LYS A 305 5.90 17.33 -8.29
N ASP A 306 6.26 16.05 -8.24
CA ASP A 306 5.93 15.01 -9.22
C ASP A 306 4.66 14.20 -8.85
N VAL A 307 3.84 14.70 -7.94
CA VAL A 307 2.52 14.10 -7.65
C VAL A 307 1.61 14.29 -8.86
N PRO A 308 1.07 13.20 -9.46
CA PRO A 308 0.34 13.27 -10.72
C PRO A 308 -1.14 13.66 -10.56
N TYR A 309 -1.47 14.49 -9.56
CA TYR A 309 -2.82 15.02 -9.31
C TYR A 309 -2.79 16.23 -8.38
N ASN A 310 -3.84 17.04 -8.45
CA ASN A 310 -4.03 18.15 -7.50
C ASN A 310 -4.56 17.65 -6.16
N THR A 311 -4.17 18.33 -5.09
CA THR A 311 -4.65 18.12 -3.72
C THR A 311 -5.06 19.45 -3.11
N ALA A 312 -5.70 19.42 -1.95
CA ALA A 312 -6.08 20.65 -1.23
C ALA A 312 -4.87 21.56 -0.95
N GLY A 313 -3.72 20.97 -0.62
CA GLY A 313 -2.49 21.71 -0.35
C GLY A 313 -1.53 21.84 -1.54
N HIS A 314 -1.91 21.37 -2.73
CA HIS A 314 -1.08 21.43 -3.94
C HIS A 314 -1.94 21.56 -5.19
N THR A 315 -2.17 22.79 -5.61
CA THR A 315 -3.03 23.13 -6.76
C THR A 315 -2.27 23.39 -8.04
N ALA A 316 -0.94 23.45 -7.98
CA ALA A 316 -0.08 23.84 -9.11
C ALA A 316 0.27 22.67 -10.06
N TYR A 317 -0.32 21.50 -9.88
CA TYR A 317 -0.07 20.39 -10.80
C TYR A 317 -0.60 20.72 -12.21
N LYS A 318 0.33 20.84 -13.13
CA LYS A 318 0.04 20.93 -14.56
C LYS A 318 0.42 19.58 -15.18
N PRO A 319 -0.55 18.76 -15.60
CA PRO A 319 -0.20 17.48 -16.20
C PRO A 319 0.65 17.73 -17.46
N PRO A 320 1.70 16.91 -17.67
CA PRO A 320 2.41 16.91 -18.95
C PRO A 320 1.39 16.69 -20.08
N PRO A 321 1.64 17.14 -21.30
CA PRO A 321 0.71 17.01 -22.41
C PRO A 321 0.19 15.59 -22.62
N VAL A 322 1.01 14.58 -22.35
CA VAL A 322 0.66 13.17 -22.43
C VAL A 322 -0.26 12.73 -21.28
N LEU A 323 -0.16 13.38 -20.12
CA LEU A 323 -0.99 13.11 -18.93
C LEU A 323 -2.23 14.01 -18.85
N ALA A 324 -2.34 15.03 -19.72
CA ALA A 324 -3.48 15.96 -19.73
C ALA A 324 -4.82 15.28 -20.10
N ARG A 325 -4.78 14.11 -20.70
CA ARG A 325 -5.97 13.35 -21.11
C ARG A 325 -6.38 12.37 -20.01
N ARG A 326 -6.96 12.89 -18.95
CA ARG A 326 -7.63 12.05 -17.95
C ARG A 326 -9.12 11.98 -18.29
N ASN A 327 -9.70 10.78 -18.20
CA ASN A 327 -11.16 10.64 -18.25
C ASN A 327 -11.78 11.23 -16.96
N PRO A 328 -13.09 11.45 -16.90
CA PRO A 328 -13.77 11.99 -15.71
C PRO A 328 -13.53 11.18 -14.42
N ALA A 329 -13.20 9.89 -14.53
CA ALA A 329 -12.80 9.04 -13.40
C ALA A 329 -11.34 9.29 -12.94
N GLY A 330 -10.60 10.22 -13.59
CA GLY A 330 -9.22 10.57 -13.23
C GLY A 330 -8.17 9.57 -13.74
N ALA A 331 -8.54 8.62 -14.59
CA ALA A 331 -7.59 7.75 -15.27
C ALA A 331 -6.95 8.46 -16.47
N ILE A 332 -5.67 8.16 -16.73
CA ILE A 332 -4.96 8.70 -17.89
C ILE A 332 -5.49 8.01 -19.16
N VAL A 333 -5.93 8.79 -20.15
CA VAL A 333 -6.35 8.27 -21.45
C VAL A 333 -5.19 8.38 -22.42
N PRO A 334 -4.78 7.30 -23.11
CA PRO A 334 -3.71 7.36 -24.11
C PRO A 334 -4.09 8.32 -25.23
N LYS A 335 -3.09 9.00 -25.79
CA LYS A 335 -3.29 9.71 -27.05
C LYS A 335 -3.65 8.66 -28.12
N PRO A 336 -4.75 8.81 -28.89
CA PRO A 336 -5.00 7.94 -30.01
C PRO A 336 -3.78 7.95 -30.93
N ALA A 337 -3.38 6.76 -31.38
CA ALA A 337 -2.33 6.66 -32.39
C ALA A 337 -2.67 7.58 -33.58
N PRO A 338 -1.69 8.26 -34.18
CA PRO A 338 -1.95 9.06 -35.36
C PRO A 338 -2.59 8.13 -36.39
N VAL A 339 -3.80 8.51 -36.85
CA VAL A 339 -4.45 7.81 -37.96
C VAL A 339 -3.50 7.92 -39.13
N GLY A 340 -2.93 6.79 -39.54
CA GLY A 340 -2.02 6.75 -40.64
C GLY A 340 -2.67 7.44 -41.82
N SER A 341 -2.02 8.46 -42.38
CA SER A 341 -2.40 9.04 -43.66
C SER A 341 -2.41 7.91 -44.68
N ARG A 342 -3.62 7.42 -45.02
CA ARG A 342 -3.74 6.53 -46.18
C ARG A 342 -3.19 7.30 -47.35
N GLY A 343 -2.04 6.83 -47.86
CA GLY A 343 -1.49 7.33 -49.08
C GLY A 343 -2.57 7.27 -50.16
N ARG A 344 -2.86 8.40 -50.76
CA ARG A 344 -3.57 8.44 -52.05
C ARG A 344 -2.60 7.89 -53.07
N THR A 345 -2.90 6.73 -53.57
CA THR A 345 -2.43 6.27 -54.90
C THR A 345 -3.32 6.86 -55.93
#